data_b550748dabc710027cf7318559f680ce
#
_entry.id   b550748dabc710027cf7318559f680ce
#
_cell.length_a   1.000
_cell.length_b   1.000
_cell.length_c   1.000
_cell.angle_alpha   90.00
_cell.angle_beta   90.00
_cell.angle_gamma   90.00
#
_symmetry.space_group_name_H-M   'P 1'
#
loop_
_entity.id
_entity.type
_entity.pdbx_description
1 polymer ?
#
loop_
_entity_poly.entity_id
_entity_poly.type
_entity_poly.pdbx_seq_one_letter_code
_entity_poly.pdbx_strand_id
1 'polypeptide(L)'
;MTTIIKNGLVYQNSVRKLLPLDILIKNEKIALISERGGLNEACGRVIDATGFILTAGFIDVHTHGIAGADFLCADDAMLEKMSKAYLSHGVTTVMPTLASAELNDIINAASGINDFARKSLKNSNGSCATFCGVHLEGRYLNPQRRGAHAERLLAPLNAAELDEFEKAGLECLHISAAFELDADRSFLKRAIEMGATASLGHTNATYEEALELQALGVTAYTHLFNAMPPLHHRAGGAAAACLLGDSFGEIICDGIHVSREMVALTYRMKRDRLVLISDSMEATDCPDGAYSIAGNPVTVEGGIARTHDGALAGSTLTLDCALKNLMRFCGIPLEEAIINVTEAPAREIGIFDFCGSIDVGKSADILFIEKNDSNTDFKIKSVMKSGTLVSL
;
A
#
# COMPACT_ATOMS: atom_id res chain seq x y z
N MET A 1 -5.81 26.68 -9.80
CA MET A 1 -4.72 27.47 -9.19
C MET A 1 -3.41 27.02 -9.82
N THR A 2 -2.44 27.94 -10.03
CA THR A 2 -1.12 27.57 -10.57
C THR A 2 -0.09 27.69 -9.45
N THR A 3 0.73 26.66 -9.25
CA THR A 3 1.80 26.63 -8.25
C THR A 3 3.11 26.20 -8.92
N ILE A 4 4.21 26.84 -8.56
CA ILE A 4 5.55 26.49 -9.01
C ILE A 4 6.37 26.07 -7.79
N ILE A 5 6.98 24.89 -7.85
CA ILE A 5 7.94 24.44 -6.84
C ILE A 5 9.33 24.61 -7.45
N LYS A 6 10.24 25.29 -6.71
CA LYS A 6 11.59 25.63 -7.18
C LYS A 6 12.67 25.17 -6.21
N ASN A 7 13.88 25.06 -6.73
CA ASN A 7 15.12 24.85 -5.97
C ASN A 7 15.24 23.49 -5.24
N GLY A 8 14.26 22.60 -5.33
CA GLY A 8 14.34 21.26 -4.74
C GLY A 8 15.22 20.29 -5.53
N LEU A 9 15.51 19.15 -4.91
CA LEU A 9 16.05 17.97 -5.59
C LEU A 9 14.90 17.00 -5.85
N VAL A 10 14.49 16.89 -7.11
CA VAL A 10 13.34 16.06 -7.54
C VAL A 10 13.82 14.64 -7.85
N TYR A 11 13.20 13.65 -7.23
CA TYR A 11 13.45 12.25 -7.60
C TYR A 11 12.78 11.93 -8.93
N GLN A 12 13.59 11.55 -9.90
CA GLN A 12 13.14 11.14 -11.22
C GLN A 12 13.22 9.61 -11.37
N ASN A 13 12.06 8.97 -11.43
CA ASN A 13 11.91 7.52 -11.48
C ASN A 13 12.61 6.91 -12.70
N SER A 14 12.54 7.54 -13.86
CA SER A 14 13.12 7.04 -15.13
C SER A 14 14.63 6.86 -15.10
N VAL A 15 15.33 7.67 -14.31
CA VAL A 15 16.80 7.64 -14.17
C VAL A 15 17.26 7.27 -12.75
N ARG A 16 16.31 7.13 -11.80
CA ARG A 16 16.54 6.80 -10.38
C ARG A 16 17.55 7.72 -9.70
N LYS A 17 17.39 9.03 -9.95
CA LYS A 17 18.30 10.05 -9.43
C LYS A 17 17.55 11.27 -8.93
N LEU A 18 18.18 11.96 -8.01
CA LEU A 18 17.79 13.29 -7.58
C LEU A 18 18.35 14.32 -8.57
N LEU A 19 17.47 15.11 -9.19
CA LEU A 19 17.84 16.14 -10.16
C LEU A 19 17.34 17.50 -9.69
N PRO A 20 18.11 18.58 -9.94
CA PRO A 20 17.71 19.95 -9.63
C PRO A 20 16.69 20.45 -10.68
N LEU A 21 15.40 20.21 -10.42
CA LEU A 21 14.31 20.52 -11.34
C LEU A 21 13.30 21.45 -10.67
N ASP A 22 12.60 22.24 -11.50
CA ASP A 22 11.43 23.03 -11.11
C ASP A 22 10.16 22.35 -11.63
N ILE A 23 9.07 22.41 -10.84
CA ILE A 23 7.80 21.75 -11.14
C ILE A 23 6.70 22.80 -11.24
N LEU A 24 5.93 22.78 -12.34
CA LEU A 24 4.71 23.57 -12.51
C LEU A 24 3.48 22.69 -12.27
N ILE A 25 2.60 23.13 -11.38
CA ILE A 25 1.36 22.45 -11.04
C ILE A 25 0.19 23.31 -11.52
N LYS A 26 -0.76 22.69 -12.19
CA LYS A 26 -2.05 23.29 -12.61
C LYS A 26 -3.17 22.28 -12.39
N ASN A 27 -4.28 22.74 -11.81
CA ASN A 27 -5.48 21.93 -11.64
C ASN A 27 -5.17 20.54 -11.04
N GLU A 28 -4.48 20.55 -9.89
CA GLU A 28 -4.14 19.33 -9.12
C GLU A 28 -3.14 18.38 -9.79
N LYS A 29 -2.65 18.71 -10.99
CA LYS A 29 -1.74 17.86 -11.76
C LYS A 29 -0.39 18.55 -12.01
N ILE A 30 0.64 17.73 -12.18
CA ILE A 30 1.95 18.15 -12.66
C ILE A 30 1.81 18.53 -14.12
N ALA A 31 1.96 19.82 -14.44
CA ALA A 31 1.75 20.34 -15.78
C ALA A 31 3.05 20.44 -16.59
N LEU A 32 4.18 20.67 -15.92
CA LEU A 32 5.49 20.80 -16.57
C LEU A 32 6.59 20.53 -15.55
N ILE A 33 7.66 19.89 -15.99
CA ILE A 33 8.93 19.75 -15.26
C ILE A 33 10.02 20.36 -16.13
N SER A 34 10.86 21.20 -15.57
CA SER A 34 11.96 21.83 -16.29
C SER A 34 13.24 21.87 -15.47
N GLU A 35 14.35 22.14 -16.10
CA GLU A 35 15.60 22.45 -15.41
C GLU A 35 15.41 23.66 -14.48
N ARG A 36 16.21 23.73 -13.41
CA ARG A 36 16.18 24.81 -12.43
C ARG A 36 16.28 26.19 -13.12
N GLY A 37 15.34 27.09 -12.78
CA GLY A 37 15.25 28.42 -13.33
C GLY A 37 14.52 28.51 -14.68
N GLY A 38 14.05 27.40 -15.25
CA GLY A 38 13.33 27.36 -16.51
C GLY A 38 11.87 27.82 -16.45
N LEU A 39 11.30 27.99 -15.23
CA LEU A 39 9.90 28.41 -15.05
C LEU A 39 9.79 29.92 -14.70
N ASN A 40 8.88 30.63 -15.38
CA ASN A 40 8.59 32.02 -15.10
C ASN A 40 7.68 32.16 -13.86
N GLU A 41 8.16 32.85 -12.83
CA GLU A 41 7.48 33.04 -11.55
C GLU A 41 6.19 33.90 -11.65
N ALA A 42 6.06 34.72 -12.68
CA ALA A 42 4.83 35.48 -12.89
C ALA A 42 3.58 34.63 -13.15
N CYS A 43 3.75 33.32 -13.30
CA CYS A 43 2.65 32.41 -13.67
C CYS A 43 1.85 31.87 -12.48
N GLY A 44 2.27 32.10 -11.19
CA GLY A 44 1.54 31.52 -10.05
C GLY A 44 2.21 31.68 -8.69
N ARG A 45 1.69 30.98 -7.68
CA ARG A 45 2.29 30.90 -6.34
C ARG A 45 3.61 30.13 -6.42
N VAL A 46 4.68 30.71 -5.85
CA VAL A 46 5.99 30.04 -5.77
C VAL A 46 6.17 29.39 -4.40
N ILE A 47 6.65 28.15 -4.39
CA ILE A 47 7.09 27.41 -3.21
C ILE A 47 8.59 27.16 -3.36
N ASP A 48 9.38 27.68 -2.44
CA ASP A 48 10.81 27.40 -2.37
C ASP A 48 11.08 26.10 -1.65
N ALA A 49 11.63 25.11 -2.35
CA ALA A 49 11.99 23.80 -1.86
C ALA A 49 13.51 23.64 -1.63
N THR A 50 14.22 24.76 -1.40
CA THR A 50 15.66 24.72 -1.09
C THR A 50 15.93 23.83 0.12
N GLY A 51 16.84 22.84 -0.04
CA GLY A 51 17.20 21.88 1.00
C GLY A 51 16.30 20.65 1.08
N PHE A 52 15.21 20.59 0.30
CA PHE A 52 14.32 19.45 0.27
C PHE A 52 14.59 18.50 -0.90
N ILE A 53 14.37 17.21 -0.62
CA ILE A 53 14.14 16.21 -1.65
C ILE A 53 12.63 16.16 -1.90
N LEU A 54 12.26 16.16 -3.17
CA LEU A 54 10.87 16.02 -3.63
C LEU A 54 10.67 14.65 -4.23
N THR A 55 9.73 13.87 -3.66
CA THR A 55 9.32 12.55 -4.15
C THR A 55 7.83 12.52 -4.38
N ALA A 56 7.34 11.55 -5.15
CA ALA A 56 5.91 11.26 -5.16
C ALA A 56 5.45 10.86 -3.75
N GLY A 57 4.17 11.07 -3.46
CA GLY A 57 3.54 10.60 -2.23
C GLY A 57 3.58 9.08 -2.12
N PHE A 58 3.65 8.58 -0.89
CA PHE A 58 3.64 7.14 -0.63
C PHE A 58 2.28 6.55 -0.92
N ILE A 59 2.28 5.27 -1.27
CA ILE A 59 1.09 4.47 -1.59
C ILE A 59 1.10 3.22 -0.71
N ASP A 60 0.07 3.06 0.11
CA ASP A 60 -0.13 1.87 0.93
C ASP A 60 -1.26 1.03 0.33
N VAL A 61 -0.91 -0.15 -0.17
CA VAL A 61 -1.87 -1.03 -0.87
C VAL A 61 -2.47 -2.09 0.03
N HIS A 62 -1.96 -2.20 1.28
CA HIS A 62 -2.41 -3.20 2.23
C HIS A 62 -2.42 -2.62 3.66
N THR A 63 -3.60 -2.24 4.14
CA THR A 63 -3.78 -1.66 5.48
C THR A 63 -5.23 -1.77 5.93
N HIS A 64 -5.47 -2.28 7.14
CA HIS A 64 -6.81 -2.50 7.72
C HIS A 64 -7.34 -1.30 8.49
N GLY A 65 -6.42 -0.46 9.03
CA GLY A 65 -6.84 0.66 9.86
C GLY A 65 -5.69 1.46 10.46
N ILE A 66 -6.05 2.57 11.10
CA ILE A 66 -5.14 3.50 11.78
C ILE A 66 -5.93 4.41 12.72
N ALA A 67 -5.27 4.95 13.74
CA ALA A 67 -5.83 5.99 14.62
C ALA A 67 -7.14 5.59 15.32
N GLY A 68 -7.27 4.32 15.71
CA GLY A 68 -8.43 3.80 16.43
C GLY A 68 -9.65 3.50 15.55
N ALA A 69 -9.45 3.30 14.24
CA ALA A 69 -10.52 2.96 13.31
C ALA A 69 -10.09 1.85 12.33
N ASP A 70 -11.01 0.96 12.01
CA ASP A 70 -10.87 -0.15 11.05
C ASP A 70 -11.78 0.10 9.85
N PHE A 71 -11.29 -0.13 8.64
CA PHE A 71 -12.03 0.12 7.40
C PHE A 71 -13.31 -0.71 7.27
N LEU A 72 -13.38 -1.89 7.88
CA LEU A 72 -14.56 -2.74 7.84
C LEU A 72 -15.77 -2.13 8.58
N CYS A 73 -15.51 -1.28 9.59
CA CYS A 73 -16.53 -0.71 10.47
C CYS A 73 -16.60 0.82 10.41
N ALA A 74 -15.81 1.48 9.56
CA ALA A 74 -15.66 2.93 9.56
C ALA A 74 -16.88 3.66 8.96
N ASP A 75 -17.34 4.68 9.66
CA ASP A 75 -18.24 5.70 9.12
C ASP A 75 -17.44 6.83 8.41
N ASP A 76 -18.15 7.79 7.79
CA ASP A 76 -17.53 8.92 7.08
C ASP A 76 -16.53 9.72 7.96
N ALA A 77 -16.82 9.89 9.27
CA ALA A 77 -15.95 10.63 10.18
C ALA A 77 -14.68 9.85 10.53
N MET A 78 -14.80 8.53 10.71
CA MET A 78 -13.67 7.64 10.90
C MET A 78 -12.82 7.56 9.64
N LEU A 79 -13.40 7.43 8.45
CA LEU A 79 -12.69 7.44 7.17
C LEU A 79 -11.91 8.75 6.95
N GLU A 80 -12.50 9.89 7.31
CA GLU A 80 -11.81 11.20 7.26
C GLU A 80 -10.63 11.25 8.24
N LYS A 81 -10.81 10.77 9.47
CA LYS A 81 -9.75 10.69 10.49
C LYS A 81 -8.59 9.82 10.01
N MET A 82 -8.89 8.61 9.50
CA MET A 82 -7.91 7.68 8.96
C MET A 82 -7.14 8.30 7.79
N SER A 83 -7.84 8.93 6.83
CA SER A 83 -7.20 9.53 5.66
C SER A 83 -6.21 10.66 6.04
N LYS A 84 -6.53 11.44 7.08
CA LYS A 84 -5.62 12.45 7.64
C LYS A 84 -4.41 11.83 8.34
N ALA A 85 -4.63 10.74 9.10
CA ALA A 85 -3.56 10.02 9.77
C ALA A 85 -2.57 9.43 8.75
N TYR A 86 -3.04 8.75 7.70
CA TYR A 86 -2.16 8.29 6.62
C TYR A 86 -1.37 9.43 5.98
N LEU A 87 -2.03 10.56 5.70
CA LEU A 87 -1.37 11.71 5.10
C LEU A 87 -0.23 12.25 5.98
N SER A 88 -0.37 12.19 7.31
CA SER A 88 0.67 12.64 8.26
C SER A 88 1.95 11.80 8.18
N HIS A 89 1.85 10.55 7.70
CA HIS A 89 2.98 9.65 7.41
C HIS A 89 3.45 9.71 5.96
N GLY A 90 2.98 10.69 5.17
CA GLY A 90 3.34 10.85 3.76
C GLY A 90 2.59 9.92 2.80
N VAL A 91 1.64 9.15 3.28
CA VAL A 91 0.80 8.27 2.44
C VAL A 91 -0.30 9.12 1.81
N THR A 92 -0.18 9.39 0.52
CA THR A 92 -1.13 10.22 -0.24
C THR A 92 -2.22 9.40 -0.90
N THR A 93 -1.98 8.10 -1.08
CA THR A 93 -2.91 7.16 -1.69
C THR A 93 -2.94 5.88 -0.87
N VAL A 94 -4.12 5.42 -0.52
CA VAL A 94 -4.37 4.23 0.29
C VAL A 94 -5.33 3.32 -0.45
N MET A 95 -5.08 2.03 -0.41
CA MET A 95 -6.05 1.02 -0.78
C MET A 95 -6.58 0.35 0.51
N PRO A 96 -7.74 0.79 1.03
CA PRO A 96 -8.35 0.23 2.22
C PRO A 96 -8.51 -1.28 2.13
N THR A 97 -8.03 -2.02 3.14
CA THR A 97 -8.09 -3.47 3.18
C THR A 97 -9.23 -3.93 4.08
N LEU A 98 -10.11 -4.75 3.52
CA LEU A 98 -11.22 -5.36 4.24
C LEU A 98 -10.85 -6.81 4.59
N ALA A 99 -10.73 -7.07 5.89
CA ALA A 99 -10.48 -8.39 6.43
C ALA A 99 -11.69 -9.31 6.32
N SER A 100 -11.54 -10.59 6.69
CA SER A 100 -12.64 -11.57 6.68
C SER A 100 -13.83 -11.13 7.52
N ALA A 101 -15.00 -11.03 6.89
CA ALA A 101 -16.29 -10.73 7.49
C ALA A 101 -17.42 -11.45 6.73
N GLU A 102 -18.67 -11.26 7.15
CA GLU A 102 -19.81 -11.67 6.35
C GLU A 102 -19.85 -10.87 5.04
N LEU A 103 -20.29 -11.51 3.95
CA LEU A 103 -20.25 -10.90 2.60
C LEU A 103 -20.94 -9.54 2.56
N ASN A 104 -22.12 -9.42 3.18
CA ASN A 104 -22.87 -8.15 3.19
C ASN A 104 -22.12 -7.04 3.94
N ASP A 105 -21.40 -7.36 5.00
CA ASP A 105 -20.62 -6.38 5.76
C ASP A 105 -19.44 -5.87 4.92
N ILE A 106 -18.75 -6.76 4.21
CA ILE A 106 -17.67 -6.39 3.27
C ILE A 106 -18.20 -5.48 2.16
N ILE A 107 -19.34 -5.85 1.54
CA ILE A 107 -19.96 -5.05 0.47
C ILE A 107 -20.39 -3.67 0.98
N ASN A 108 -20.99 -3.60 2.17
CA ASN A 108 -21.40 -2.34 2.78
C ASN A 108 -20.19 -1.45 3.08
N ALA A 109 -19.14 -1.99 3.68
CA ALA A 109 -17.90 -1.27 3.96
C ALA A 109 -17.25 -0.77 2.66
N ALA A 110 -17.13 -1.63 1.66
CA ALA A 110 -16.57 -1.29 0.35
C ALA A 110 -17.36 -0.15 -0.34
N SER A 111 -18.69 -0.22 -0.30
CA SER A 111 -19.57 0.84 -0.82
C SER A 111 -19.40 2.15 -0.07
N GLY A 112 -19.32 2.12 1.27
CA GLY A 112 -19.08 3.30 2.10
C GLY A 112 -17.73 3.96 1.80
N ILE A 113 -16.66 3.17 1.66
CA ILE A 113 -15.33 3.64 1.28
C ILE A 113 -15.36 4.31 -0.10
N ASN A 114 -16.01 3.69 -1.08
CA ASN A 114 -16.13 4.22 -2.44
C ASN A 114 -16.91 5.55 -2.47
N ASP A 115 -18.02 5.62 -1.72
CA ASP A 115 -18.80 6.85 -1.60
C ASP A 115 -18.00 7.98 -0.92
N PHE A 116 -17.25 7.67 0.14
CA PHE A 116 -16.35 8.64 0.78
C PHE A 116 -15.27 9.10 -0.19
N ALA A 117 -14.63 8.19 -0.92
CA ALA A 117 -13.60 8.53 -1.92
C ALA A 117 -14.13 9.50 -2.97
N ARG A 118 -15.32 9.24 -3.54
CA ARG A 118 -15.99 10.13 -4.52
C ARG A 118 -16.35 11.51 -3.95
N LYS A 119 -16.79 11.56 -2.68
CA LYS A 119 -17.08 12.84 -1.98
C LYS A 119 -15.78 13.62 -1.73
N SER A 120 -14.75 12.94 -1.27
CA SER A 120 -13.45 13.55 -0.93
C SER A 120 -12.76 14.15 -2.15
N LEU A 121 -12.80 13.48 -3.31
CA LEU A 121 -12.27 14.01 -4.56
C LEU A 121 -12.92 15.34 -4.98
N LYS A 122 -14.20 15.55 -4.61
CA LYS A 122 -14.94 16.79 -4.96
C LYS A 122 -14.72 17.92 -3.94
N ASN A 123 -14.47 17.59 -2.68
CA ASN A 123 -14.57 18.54 -1.56
C ASN A 123 -13.25 18.72 -0.81
N SER A 124 -12.22 17.88 -1.05
CA SER A 124 -10.97 17.97 -0.27
C SER A 124 -10.11 19.14 -0.73
N ASN A 125 -9.80 20.02 0.20
CA ASN A 125 -8.77 21.05 0.02
C ASN A 125 -7.35 20.46 0.13
N GLY A 126 -7.13 19.21 -0.26
CA GLY A 126 -5.85 18.51 -0.13
C GLY A 126 -5.51 18.01 1.28
N SER A 127 -6.47 18.00 2.20
CA SER A 127 -6.22 17.64 3.61
C SER A 127 -6.34 16.15 3.93
N CYS A 128 -6.62 15.30 2.93
CA CYS A 128 -6.91 13.88 3.07
C CYS A 128 -6.12 13.04 2.06
N ALA A 129 -5.66 11.86 2.45
CA ALA A 129 -5.20 10.84 1.51
C ALA A 129 -6.36 10.38 0.61
N THR A 130 -6.07 9.98 -0.62
CA THR A 130 -7.05 9.40 -1.54
C THR A 130 -7.21 7.91 -1.26
N PHE A 131 -8.45 7.44 -1.08
CA PHE A 131 -8.76 6.02 -1.15
C PHE A 131 -8.98 5.63 -2.62
N CYS A 132 -8.13 4.74 -3.15
CA CYS A 132 -8.06 4.49 -4.59
C CYS A 132 -8.84 3.24 -5.03
N GLY A 133 -9.54 2.59 -4.14
CA GLY A 133 -10.27 1.35 -4.36
C GLY A 133 -10.41 0.56 -3.07
N VAL A 134 -10.53 -0.76 -3.17
CA VAL A 134 -10.63 -1.67 -2.03
C VAL A 134 -9.73 -2.88 -2.25
N HIS A 135 -9.02 -3.26 -1.20
CA HIS A 135 -8.32 -4.54 -1.13
C HIS A 135 -9.17 -5.53 -0.32
N LEU A 136 -9.50 -6.65 -0.91
CA LEU A 136 -10.15 -7.76 -0.21
C LEU A 136 -9.07 -8.73 0.28
N GLU A 137 -8.80 -8.72 1.58
CA GLU A 137 -7.96 -9.71 2.23
C GLU A 137 -8.84 -10.52 3.19
N GLY A 138 -9.57 -11.45 2.64
CA GLY A 138 -10.42 -12.22 3.51
C GLY A 138 -11.52 -12.97 2.81
N ARG A 139 -12.18 -13.78 3.62
CA ARG A 139 -13.05 -14.92 3.42
C ARG A 139 -12.54 -16.00 2.44
N TYR A 140 -11.76 -15.72 1.42
CA TYR A 140 -11.26 -16.67 0.41
C TYR A 140 -9.87 -17.22 0.73
N LEU A 141 -9.58 -17.44 2.00
CA LEU A 141 -8.27 -17.83 2.52
C LEU A 141 -8.20 -19.34 2.80
N ASN A 142 -6.99 -19.91 2.77
CA ASN A 142 -6.79 -21.30 3.20
C ASN A 142 -6.95 -21.41 4.72
N PRO A 143 -7.90 -22.26 5.23
CA PRO A 143 -8.14 -22.39 6.67
C PRO A 143 -6.90 -22.79 7.47
N GLN A 144 -5.96 -23.52 6.86
CA GLN A 144 -4.70 -23.89 7.50
C GLN A 144 -3.70 -22.73 7.58
N ARG A 145 -3.95 -21.65 6.84
CA ARG A 145 -3.11 -20.45 6.74
C ARG A 145 -3.89 -19.17 7.05
N ARG A 146 -4.97 -19.28 7.80
CA ARG A 146 -5.87 -18.16 8.10
C ARG A 146 -5.24 -17.02 8.91
N GLY A 147 -4.07 -17.24 9.53
CA GLY A 147 -3.46 -16.20 10.38
C GLY A 147 -4.40 -15.73 11.49
N ALA A 148 -4.58 -14.44 11.61
CA ALA A 148 -5.45 -13.80 12.59
C ALA A 148 -6.95 -13.83 12.21
N HIS A 149 -7.33 -14.29 11.01
CA HIS A 149 -8.72 -14.32 10.58
C HIS A 149 -9.53 -15.40 11.32
N ALA A 150 -10.76 -15.04 11.71
CA ALA A 150 -11.66 -15.98 12.37
C ALA A 150 -12.14 -17.05 11.38
N GLU A 151 -11.91 -18.33 11.68
CA GLU A 151 -12.22 -19.45 10.77
C GLU A 151 -13.69 -19.46 10.32
N ARG A 152 -14.64 -19.09 11.19
CA ARG A 152 -16.07 -19.00 10.88
C ARG A 152 -16.44 -17.97 9.79
N LEU A 153 -15.54 -17.02 9.51
CA LEU A 153 -15.74 -15.98 8.51
C LEU A 153 -15.10 -16.31 7.15
N LEU A 154 -14.39 -17.45 7.06
CA LEU A 154 -13.83 -17.91 5.80
C LEU A 154 -14.93 -18.52 4.92
N ALA A 155 -14.76 -18.39 3.60
CA ALA A 155 -15.66 -18.96 2.63
C ALA A 155 -14.89 -19.59 1.47
N PRO A 156 -15.47 -20.58 0.77
CA PRO A 156 -14.93 -21.06 -0.50
C PRO A 156 -14.88 -19.95 -1.54
N LEU A 157 -13.92 -20.05 -2.47
CA LEU A 157 -13.87 -19.16 -3.63
C LEU A 157 -15.12 -19.36 -4.49
N ASN A 158 -15.92 -18.30 -4.66
CA ASN A 158 -17.19 -18.33 -5.39
C ASN A 158 -17.29 -17.12 -6.33
N ALA A 159 -17.16 -17.37 -7.63
CA ALA A 159 -17.18 -16.32 -8.65
C ALA A 159 -18.45 -15.46 -8.61
N ALA A 160 -19.59 -16.02 -8.22
CA ALA A 160 -20.85 -15.27 -8.12
C ALA A 160 -20.81 -14.20 -7.02
N GLU A 161 -19.98 -14.34 -5.98
CA GLU A 161 -19.83 -13.30 -4.95
C GLU A 161 -19.10 -12.07 -5.52
N LEU A 162 -18.23 -12.23 -6.52
CA LEU A 162 -17.56 -11.12 -7.19
C LEU A 162 -18.54 -10.24 -7.97
N ASP A 163 -19.63 -10.81 -8.48
CA ASP A 163 -20.68 -10.05 -9.17
C ASP A 163 -21.37 -9.04 -8.24
N GLU A 164 -21.43 -9.32 -6.92
CA GLU A 164 -21.98 -8.38 -5.94
C GLU A 164 -21.07 -7.16 -5.75
N PHE A 165 -19.74 -7.34 -5.80
CA PHE A 165 -18.78 -6.22 -5.78
C PHE A 165 -18.87 -5.38 -7.05
N GLU A 166 -19.04 -5.99 -8.21
CA GLU A 166 -19.27 -5.26 -9.47
C GLU A 166 -20.54 -4.42 -9.41
N LYS A 167 -21.63 -4.96 -8.89
CA LYS A 167 -22.91 -4.23 -8.68
C LYS A 167 -22.77 -3.08 -7.71
N ALA A 168 -21.89 -3.20 -6.70
CA ALA A 168 -21.56 -2.12 -5.77
C ALA A 168 -20.75 -0.98 -6.42
N GLY A 169 -20.33 -1.14 -7.69
CA GLY A 169 -19.65 -0.11 -8.48
C GLY A 169 -18.24 0.20 -8.03
N LEU A 170 -17.50 -0.78 -7.56
CA LEU A 170 -16.09 -0.65 -7.20
C LEU A 170 -15.25 -0.53 -8.47
N GLU A 171 -14.47 0.55 -8.58
CA GLU A 171 -13.69 0.87 -9.79
C GLU A 171 -12.30 0.23 -9.77
N CYS A 172 -11.73 -0.03 -8.59
CA CYS A 172 -10.42 -0.66 -8.41
C CYS A 172 -10.52 -1.68 -7.28
N LEU A 173 -10.16 -2.92 -7.59
CA LEU A 173 -10.23 -4.04 -6.66
C LEU A 173 -8.89 -4.79 -6.69
N HIS A 174 -8.32 -5.01 -5.51
CA HIS A 174 -7.20 -5.91 -5.27
C HIS A 174 -7.68 -7.08 -4.44
N ILE A 175 -7.33 -8.31 -4.79
CA ILE A 175 -7.85 -9.51 -4.11
C ILE A 175 -6.70 -10.39 -3.65
N SER A 176 -6.56 -10.53 -2.34
CA SER A 176 -5.71 -11.55 -1.72
C SER A 176 -6.52 -12.79 -1.44
N ALA A 177 -6.14 -13.91 -2.03
CA ALA A 177 -6.84 -15.18 -1.84
C ALA A 177 -5.91 -16.39 -1.96
N ALA A 178 -6.37 -17.52 -1.40
CA ALA A 178 -5.77 -18.84 -1.56
C ALA A 178 -6.25 -19.48 -2.88
N PHE A 179 -5.80 -18.92 -4.01
CA PHE A 179 -6.25 -19.34 -5.34
C PHE A 179 -5.96 -20.80 -5.67
N GLU A 180 -5.09 -21.49 -4.94
CA GLU A 180 -4.90 -22.94 -5.08
C GLU A 180 -6.18 -23.72 -4.75
N LEU A 181 -7.09 -23.14 -3.95
CA LEU A 181 -8.38 -23.76 -3.59
C LEU A 181 -9.47 -23.55 -4.66
N ASP A 182 -9.24 -22.73 -5.68
CA ASP A 182 -10.15 -22.48 -6.80
C ASP A 182 -9.97 -23.60 -7.84
N ALA A 183 -10.69 -24.70 -7.65
CA ALA A 183 -10.45 -25.95 -8.39
C ALA A 183 -10.63 -25.83 -9.91
N ASP A 184 -11.59 -25.02 -10.36
CA ASP A 184 -11.88 -24.80 -11.79
C ASP A 184 -11.38 -23.45 -12.31
N ARG A 185 -10.70 -22.69 -11.47
CA ARG A 185 -10.15 -21.36 -11.76
C ARG A 185 -11.21 -20.31 -12.14
N SER A 186 -12.48 -20.57 -11.81
CA SER A 186 -13.59 -19.67 -12.19
C SER A 186 -13.55 -18.36 -11.41
N PHE A 187 -13.18 -18.39 -10.12
CA PHE A 187 -13.05 -17.20 -9.29
C PHE A 187 -11.91 -16.30 -9.78
N LEU A 188 -10.72 -16.86 -10.02
CA LEU A 188 -9.56 -16.10 -10.51
C LEU A 188 -9.86 -15.48 -11.89
N LYS A 189 -10.45 -16.26 -12.81
CA LYS A 189 -10.83 -15.75 -14.13
C LYS A 189 -11.81 -14.58 -14.02
N ARG A 190 -12.85 -14.72 -13.19
CA ARG A 190 -13.85 -13.66 -12.97
C ARG A 190 -13.22 -12.41 -12.38
N ALA A 191 -12.32 -12.55 -11.38
CA ALA A 191 -11.60 -11.43 -10.81
C ALA A 191 -10.82 -10.64 -11.88
N ILE A 192 -10.10 -11.33 -12.75
CA ILE A 192 -9.33 -10.70 -13.83
C ILE A 192 -10.25 -10.06 -14.89
N GLU A 193 -11.37 -10.70 -15.26
CA GLU A 193 -12.36 -10.15 -16.18
C GLU A 193 -12.99 -8.84 -15.68
N MET A 194 -13.12 -8.69 -14.35
CA MET A 194 -13.57 -7.44 -13.70
C MET A 194 -12.49 -6.36 -13.65
N GLY A 195 -11.26 -6.66 -14.08
CA GLY A 195 -10.13 -5.75 -13.97
C GLY A 195 -9.48 -5.71 -12.57
N ALA A 196 -9.81 -6.65 -11.68
CA ALA A 196 -9.16 -6.76 -10.39
C ALA A 196 -7.72 -7.27 -10.55
N THR A 197 -6.83 -6.80 -9.67
CA THR A 197 -5.50 -7.38 -9.51
C THR A 197 -5.55 -8.51 -8.48
N ALA A 198 -4.81 -9.60 -8.73
CA ALA A 198 -4.84 -10.80 -7.91
C ALA A 198 -3.50 -11.05 -7.20
N SER A 199 -3.55 -11.22 -5.87
CA SER A 199 -2.42 -11.50 -4.99
C SER A 199 -2.59 -12.84 -4.30
N LEU A 200 -1.60 -13.72 -4.37
CA LEU A 200 -1.60 -15.01 -3.68
C LEU A 200 -1.20 -14.81 -2.22
N GLY A 201 -2.14 -14.99 -1.31
CA GLY A 201 -1.95 -14.82 0.13
C GLY A 201 -2.70 -15.86 0.95
N HIS A 202 -2.33 -16.03 2.23
CA HIS A 202 -2.94 -17.01 3.13
C HIS A 202 -3.08 -18.39 2.47
N THR A 203 -2.01 -18.88 1.89
CA THR A 203 -1.97 -19.98 0.93
C THR A 203 -1.11 -21.16 1.42
N ASN A 204 -1.46 -22.36 0.99
CA ASN A 204 -0.60 -23.53 1.05
C ASN A 204 -0.04 -23.94 -0.32
N ALA A 205 -0.14 -23.08 -1.32
CA ALA A 205 0.30 -23.40 -2.67
C ALA A 205 1.75 -23.90 -2.70
N THR A 206 1.98 -24.96 -3.42
CA THR A 206 3.31 -25.43 -3.82
C THR A 206 3.97 -24.43 -4.76
N TYR A 207 5.24 -24.64 -5.06
CA TYR A 207 5.96 -23.83 -6.04
C TYR A 207 5.32 -23.93 -7.43
N GLU A 208 4.97 -25.15 -7.84
CA GLU A 208 4.38 -25.45 -9.13
C GLU A 208 2.97 -24.86 -9.28
N GLU A 209 2.12 -24.98 -8.25
CA GLU A 209 0.79 -24.36 -8.22
C GLU A 209 0.90 -22.83 -8.28
N ALA A 210 1.85 -22.23 -7.56
CA ALA A 210 2.05 -20.79 -7.59
C ALA A 210 2.49 -20.29 -8.97
N LEU A 211 3.35 -21.03 -9.68
CA LEU A 211 3.73 -20.73 -11.08
C LEU A 211 2.55 -20.86 -12.03
N GLU A 212 1.70 -21.90 -11.88
CA GLU A 212 0.46 -22.01 -12.64
C GLU A 212 -0.46 -20.80 -12.45
N LEU A 213 -0.65 -20.39 -11.19
CA LEU A 213 -1.48 -19.23 -10.83
C LEU A 213 -0.92 -17.92 -11.41
N GLN A 214 0.41 -17.74 -11.41
CA GLN A 214 1.04 -16.60 -12.10
C GLN A 214 0.75 -16.61 -13.59
N ALA A 215 0.84 -17.76 -14.24
CA ALA A 215 0.53 -17.90 -15.67
C ALA A 215 -0.94 -17.60 -15.98
N LEU A 216 -1.83 -17.75 -14.99
CA LEU A 216 -3.26 -17.45 -15.09
C LEU A 216 -3.64 -16.01 -14.69
N GLY A 217 -2.66 -15.20 -14.24
CA GLY A 217 -2.88 -13.78 -13.98
C GLY A 217 -2.73 -13.33 -12.52
N VAL A 218 -2.24 -14.18 -11.61
CA VAL A 218 -1.78 -13.72 -10.28
C VAL A 218 -0.50 -12.92 -10.47
N THR A 219 -0.51 -11.65 -10.04
CA THR A 219 0.58 -10.69 -10.26
C THR A 219 1.32 -10.30 -8.99
N ALA A 220 0.81 -10.66 -7.82
CA ALA A 220 1.37 -10.28 -6.53
C ALA A 220 1.32 -11.40 -5.50
N TYR A 221 2.07 -11.23 -4.41
CA TYR A 221 2.07 -12.10 -3.23
C TYR A 221 1.90 -11.25 -1.98
N THR A 222 0.84 -11.53 -1.24
CA THR A 222 0.41 -10.81 -0.04
C THR A 222 1.36 -11.09 1.12
N HIS A 223 1.84 -10.03 1.79
CA HIS A 223 2.73 -10.06 2.97
C HIS A 223 3.67 -11.27 3.01
N LEU A 224 4.52 -11.38 1.99
CA LEU A 224 5.41 -12.51 1.69
C LEU A 224 6.03 -13.12 2.96
N PHE A 225 6.03 -14.44 3.06
CA PHE A 225 6.40 -15.32 4.17
C PHE A 225 5.34 -15.46 5.28
N ASN A 226 4.44 -14.50 5.45
CA ASN A 226 3.40 -14.58 6.47
C ASN A 226 2.21 -15.37 5.93
N ALA A 227 1.61 -16.19 6.80
CA ALA A 227 0.48 -17.04 6.44
C ALA A 227 0.69 -17.91 5.17
N MET A 228 1.90 -18.41 4.95
CA MET A 228 2.26 -19.33 3.86
C MET A 228 3.30 -20.35 4.32
N PRO A 229 3.57 -21.44 3.56
CA PRO A 229 4.65 -22.36 3.88
C PRO A 229 6.00 -21.64 3.94
N PRO A 230 6.86 -22.00 4.91
CA PRO A 230 8.19 -21.38 5.00
C PRO A 230 9.04 -21.71 3.77
N LEU A 231 9.94 -20.80 3.41
CA LEU A 231 10.94 -21.04 2.37
C LEU A 231 11.88 -22.17 2.82
N HIS A 232 11.72 -23.34 2.24
CA HIS A 232 12.45 -24.55 2.64
C HIS A 232 13.24 -25.12 1.48
N HIS A 233 14.47 -25.57 1.71
CA HIS A 233 15.43 -26.01 0.68
C HIS A 233 14.97 -27.20 -0.18
N ARG A 234 13.93 -27.94 0.19
CA ARG A 234 13.32 -29.03 -0.58
C ARG A 234 11.88 -28.75 -1.00
N ALA A 235 11.29 -27.64 -0.56
CA ALA A 235 9.92 -27.25 -0.87
C ALA A 235 9.85 -25.72 -0.81
N GLY A 236 10.09 -25.04 -1.93
CA GLY A 236 10.18 -23.58 -1.98
C GLY A 236 8.85 -22.86 -1.73
N GLY A 237 7.74 -23.50 -2.09
CA GLY A 237 6.38 -22.98 -1.94
C GLY A 237 6.13 -21.68 -2.69
N ALA A 238 5.05 -21.01 -2.34
CA ALA A 238 4.66 -19.71 -2.89
C ALA A 238 5.76 -18.65 -2.73
N ALA A 239 6.50 -18.67 -1.61
CA ALA A 239 7.57 -17.71 -1.36
C ALA A 239 8.71 -17.82 -2.40
N ALA A 240 9.13 -19.03 -2.77
CA ALA A 240 10.15 -19.20 -3.82
C ALA A 240 9.64 -18.78 -5.20
N ALA A 241 8.36 -19.06 -5.52
CA ALA A 241 7.75 -18.65 -6.78
C ALA A 241 7.72 -17.12 -6.89
N CYS A 242 7.38 -16.41 -5.81
CA CYS A 242 7.48 -14.96 -5.75
C CYS A 242 8.91 -14.48 -6.00
N LEU A 243 9.88 -14.98 -5.20
CA LEU A 243 11.27 -14.50 -5.23
C LEU A 243 11.96 -14.68 -6.58
N LEU A 244 11.62 -15.74 -7.32
CA LEU A 244 12.23 -16.10 -8.60
C LEU A 244 11.47 -15.56 -9.82
N GLY A 245 10.20 -15.19 -9.66
CA GLY A 245 9.34 -14.69 -10.74
C GLY A 245 9.30 -13.17 -10.84
N ASP A 246 8.53 -12.68 -11.83
CA ASP A 246 8.34 -11.25 -12.11
C ASP A 246 7.15 -10.62 -11.36
N SER A 247 6.45 -11.37 -10.52
CA SER A 247 5.36 -10.87 -9.68
C SER A 247 5.83 -9.87 -8.64
N PHE A 248 4.95 -9.03 -8.13
CA PHE A 248 5.21 -8.20 -6.96
C PHE A 248 5.23 -9.05 -5.68
N GLY A 249 5.98 -8.62 -4.69
CA GLY A 249 5.98 -9.22 -3.37
C GLY A 249 5.80 -8.14 -2.30
N GLU A 250 4.67 -8.18 -1.63
CA GLU A 250 4.42 -7.30 -0.50
C GLU A 250 5.25 -7.76 0.72
N ILE A 251 5.73 -6.82 1.53
CA ILE A 251 6.47 -7.15 2.75
C ILE A 251 6.17 -6.17 3.87
N ILE A 252 5.91 -6.71 5.07
CA ILE A 252 5.83 -5.95 6.32
C ILE A 252 7.25 -5.74 6.85
N CYS A 253 7.79 -4.55 6.64
CA CYS A 253 9.22 -4.25 6.91
C CYS A 253 9.42 -3.70 8.33
N ASP A 254 8.94 -4.41 9.36
CA ASP A 254 9.07 -4.02 10.77
C ASP A 254 10.23 -4.71 11.50
N GLY A 255 10.79 -5.79 10.93
CA GLY A 255 11.79 -6.64 11.56
C GLY A 255 11.21 -7.62 12.58
N ILE A 256 9.87 -7.72 12.68
CA ILE A 256 9.10 -8.61 13.57
C ILE A 256 8.42 -9.69 12.73
N HIS A 257 7.60 -9.31 11.75
CA HIS A 257 6.94 -10.19 10.80
C HIS A 257 7.94 -10.87 9.88
N VAL A 258 8.96 -10.11 9.45
CA VAL A 258 10.06 -10.61 8.61
C VAL A 258 11.38 -10.13 9.19
N SER A 259 12.31 -11.07 9.45
CA SER A 259 13.63 -10.73 9.99
C SER A 259 14.41 -9.86 9.02
N ARG A 260 15.33 -9.05 9.55
CA ARG A 260 16.14 -8.11 8.76
C ARG A 260 16.90 -8.80 7.61
N GLU A 261 17.41 -9.99 7.85
CA GLU A 261 18.14 -10.79 6.86
C GLU A 261 17.22 -11.24 5.73
N MET A 262 15.97 -11.62 6.05
CA MET A 262 14.97 -12.00 5.06
C MET A 262 14.47 -10.80 4.27
N VAL A 263 14.30 -9.63 4.90
CA VAL A 263 14.04 -8.37 4.19
C VAL A 263 15.16 -8.08 3.20
N ALA A 264 16.43 -8.17 3.64
CA ALA A 264 17.57 -7.91 2.77
C ALA A 264 17.69 -8.93 1.62
N LEU A 265 17.38 -10.20 1.86
CA LEU A 265 17.29 -11.23 0.82
C LEU A 265 16.21 -10.89 -0.19
N THR A 266 15.00 -10.59 0.29
CA THR A 266 13.85 -10.26 -0.57
C THR A 266 14.13 -9.02 -1.42
N TYR A 267 14.70 -7.97 -0.83
CA TYR A 267 15.09 -6.78 -1.58
C TYR A 267 16.09 -7.09 -2.70
N ARG A 268 17.11 -7.92 -2.45
CA ARG A 268 18.09 -8.32 -3.46
C ARG A 268 17.46 -9.09 -4.63
N MET A 269 16.45 -9.90 -4.34
CA MET A 269 15.76 -10.71 -5.35
C MET A 269 14.72 -9.90 -6.13
N LYS A 270 13.95 -9.05 -5.46
CA LYS A 270 12.76 -8.40 -6.02
C LYS A 270 13.02 -6.97 -6.50
N ARG A 271 13.93 -6.21 -5.87
CA ARG A 271 14.23 -4.83 -6.25
C ARG A 271 12.95 -3.99 -6.47
N ASP A 272 12.66 -3.67 -7.72
CA ASP A 272 11.56 -2.85 -8.19
C ASP A 272 10.19 -3.52 -8.07
N ARG A 273 10.17 -4.81 -7.78
CA ARG A 273 8.98 -5.62 -7.56
C ARG A 273 8.72 -5.89 -6.08
N LEU A 274 9.56 -5.35 -5.19
CA LEU A 274 9.28 -5.35 -3.76
C LEU A 274 8.34 -4.18 -3.45
N VAL A 275 7.24 -4.47 -2.76
CA VAL A 275 6.26 -3.49 -2.29
C VAL A 275 6.29 -3.48 -0.77
N LEU A 276 6.56 -2.33 -0.17
CA LEU A 276 6.40 -2.15 1.26
C LEU A 276 4.94 -1.88 1.56
N ILE A 277 4.40 -2.62 2.50
CA ILE A 277 3.06 -2.44 3.04
C ILE A 277 3.14 -2.19 4.54
N SER A 278 2.14 -1.52 5.08
CA SER A 278 2.04 -1.41 6.54
C SER A 278 1.41 -2.65 7.17
N ASP A 279 0.40 -3.21 6.52
CA ASP A 279 -0.51 -4.18 7.14
C ASP A 279 -0.99 -3.67 8.51
N SER A 280 -1.17 -2.34 8.60
CA SER A 280 -1.51 -1.66 9.84
C SER A 280 -2.95 -1.93 10.23
N MET A 281 -3.21 -1.94 11.54
CA MET A 281 -4.54 -2.15 12.10
C MET A 281 -4.95 -0.93 12.95
N GLU A 282 -6.18 -0.92 13.47
CA GLU A 282 -6.75 0.21 14.22
C GLU A 282 -5.86 0.76 15.33
N ALA A 283 -4.97 -0.07 15.92
CA ALA A 283 -4.06 0.34 16.98
C ALA A 283 -2.88 1.21 16.51
N THR A 284 -2.64 1.31 15.20
CA THR A 284 -1.56 2.18 14.67
C THR A 284 -1.85 3.63 15.05
N ASP A 285 -0.82 4.34 15.53
CA ASP A 285 -0.92 5.69 16.13
C ASP A 285 -1.78 5.74 17.42
N CYS A 286 -1.97 4.60 18.08
CA CYS A 286 -2.69 4.50 19.33
C CYS A 286 -1.79 3.94 20.45
N PRO A 287 -2.13 4.14 21.74
CA PRO A 287 -1.44 3.50 22.85
C PRO A 287 -1.57 1.96 22.82
N ASP A 288 -0.65 1.27 23.50
CA ASP A 288 -0.80 -0.14 23.79
C ASP A 288 -2.15 -0.42 24.48
N GLY A 289 -2.78 -1.57 24.20
CA GLY A 289 -4.10 -1.88 24.74
C GLY A 289 -4.81 -3.04 24.04
N ALA A 290 -6.11 -3.13 24.25
CA ALA A 290 -6.99 -4.12 23.65
C ALA A 290 -7.67 -3.53 22.41
N TYR A 291 -7.62 -4.29 21.31
CA TYR A 291 -8.12 -3.93 19.98
C TYR A 291 -8.77 -5.14 19.30
N SER A 292 -9.10 -5.02 18.04
CA SER A 292 -9.64 -6.12 17.24
C SER A 292 -9.12 -6.09 15.80
N ILE A 293 -9.09 -7.24 15.14
CA ILE A 293 -8.85 -7.39 13.70
C ILE A 293 -9.53 -8.65 13.19
N ALA A 294 -10.11 -8.60 12.01
CA ALA A 294 -10.70 -9.77 11.32
C ALA A 294 -11.64 -10.61 12.20
N GLY A 295 -12.40 -9.96 13.10
CA GLY A 295 -13.36 -10.57 14.01
C GLY A 295 -12.74 -11.25 15.23
N ASN A 296 -11.47 -11.04 15.53
CA ASN A 296 -10.77 -11.56 16.71
C ASN A 296 -10.24 -10.44 17.61
N PRO A 297 -10.30 -10.62 18.95
CA PRO A 297 -9.66 -9.71 19.89
C PRO A 297 -8.14 -9.82 19.80
N VAL A 298 -7.46 -8.68 19.94
CA VAL A 298 -6.01 -8.52 19.83
C VAL A 298 -5.51 -7.70 21.01
N THR A 299 -4.34 -8.03 21.54
CA THR A 299 -3.63 -7.20 22.52
C THR A 299 -2.39 -6.62 21.85
N VAL A 300 -2.21 -5.31 22.01
CA VAL A 300 -0.99 -4.61 21.60
C VAL A 300 -0.16 -4.33 22.83
N GLU A 301 1.08 -4.80 22.82
CA GLU A 301 2.07 -4.56 23.86
C GLU A 301 3.43 -4.29 23.22
N GLY A 302 4.05 -3.17 23.61
CA GLY A 302 5.30 -2.70 23.01
C GLY A 302 5.17 -2.45 21.51
N GLY A 303 3.99 -2.06 21.03
CA GLY A 303 3.71 -1.85 19.62
C GLY A 303 3.56 -3.15 18.80
N ILE A 304 3.45 -4.32 19.43
CA ILE A 304 3.28 -5.61 18.74
C ILE A 304 1.88 -6.13 18.99
N ALA A 305 1.12 -6.32 17.92
CA ALA A 305 -0.26 -6.83 17.97
C ALA A 305 -0.27 -8.37 17.93
N ARG A 306 -0.97 -9.00 18.89
CA ARG A 306 -1.09 -10.47 18.97
C ARG A 306 -2.50 -10.88 19.33
N THR A 307 -2.93 -11.98 18.73
CA THR A 307 -4.13 -12.71 19.14
C THR A 307 -3.90 -13.42 20.49
N HIS A 308 -4.97 -13.88 21.11
CA HIS A 308 -4.90 -14.59 22.41
C HIS A 308 -4.00 -15.85 22.37
N ASP A 309 -3.91 -16.53 21.23
CA ASP A 309 -3.03 -17.69 21.01
C ASP A 309 -1.59 -17.32 20.61
N GLY A 310 -1.27 -16.01 20.61
CA GLY A 310 0.08 -15.49 20.42
C GLY A 310 0.48 -15.25 18.96
N ALA A 311 -0.39 -15.49 17.99
CA ALA A 311 -0.12 -15.18 16.58
C ALA A 311 -0.03 -13.65 16.38
N LEU A 312 0.83 -13.21 15.45
CA LEU A 312 0.84 -11.82 15.00
C LEU A 312 -0.48 -11.50 14.26
N ALA A 313 -0.97 -10.28 14.39
CA ALA A 313 -2.31 -9.90 13.95
C ALA A 313 -2.32 -8.47 13.39
N GLY A 314 -2.00 -8.33 12.11
CA GLY A 314 -1.67 -7.04 11.52
C GLY A 314 -0.46 -6.41 12.21
N SER A 315 -0.19 -5.17 11.91
CA SER A 315 0.93 -4.43 12.48
C SER A 315 0.50 -3.08 13.08
N THR A 316 1.43 -2.41 13.76
CA THR A 316 1.35 -0.99 14.11
C THR A 316 2.36 -0.16 13.32
N LEU A 317 2.87 -0.72 12.22
CA LEU A 317 3.88 -0.11 11.36
C LEU A 317 3.27 1.01 10.51
N THR A 318 3.95 2.14 10.43
CA THR A 318 3.62 3.18 9.44
C THR A 318 4.53 3.05 8.22
N LEU A 319 4.06 3.46 7.04
CA LEU A 319 4.79 3.21 5.80
C LEU A 319 6.12 4.00 5.71
N ASP A 320 6.20 5.18 6.34
CA ASP A 320 7.46 5.93 6.46
C ASP A 320 8.48 5.20 7.35
N CYS A 321 8.01 4.52 8.41
CA CYS A 321 8.86 3.66 9.23
C CYS A 321 9.29 2.40 8.46
N ALA A 322 8.41 1.78 7.67
CA ALA A 322 8.76 0.68 6.79
C ALA A 322 9.88 1.04 5.83
N LEU A 323 9.80 2.21 5.20
CA LEU A 323 10.83 2.71 4.29
C LEU A 323 12.18 2.94 5.00
N LYS A 324 12.16 3.58 6.16
CA LYS A 324 13.37 3.76 7.00
C LYS A 324 13.99 2.42 7.39
N ASN A 325 13.17 1.45 7.74
CA ASN A 325 13.63 0.10 8.06
C ASN A 325 14.26 -0.59 6.85
N LEU A 326 13.65 -0.53 5.66
CA LEU A 326 14.25 -1.07 4.43
C LEU A 326 15.64 -0.46 4.19
N MET A 327 15.75 0.87 4.28
CA MET A 327 17.03 1.57 4.11
C MET A 327 18.08 1.06 5.10
N ARG A 328 17.73 0.90 6.38
CA ARG A 328 18.62 0.41 7.43
C ARG A 328 19.01 -1.05 7.26
N PHE A 329 18.03 -1.92 6.98
CA PHE A 329 18.26 -3.37 6.90
C PHE A 329 19.06 -3.77 5.66
N CYS A 330 18.90 -3.01 4.58
CA CYS A 330 19.60 -3.25 3.31
C CYS A 330 20.88 -2.39 3.15
N GLY A 331 21.07 -1.36 3.96
CA GLY A 331 22.20 -0.41 3.83
C GLY A 331 22.11 0.41 2.54
N ILE A 332 20.91 0.79 2.10
CA ILE A 332 20.66 1.50 0.84
C ILE A 332 20.18 2.94 1.10
N PRO A 333 20.48 3.87 0.18
CA PRO A 333 19.99 5.25 0.29
C PRO A 333 18.50 5.36 -0.10
N LEU A 334 17.90 6.51 0.25
CA LEU A 334 16.51 6.82 -0.08
C LEU A 334 16.20 6.66 -1.57
N GLU A 335 17.11 7.07 -2.44
CA GLU A 335 16.98 7.05 -3.90
C GLU A 335 16.81 5.63 -4.47
N GLU A 336 17.31 4.61 -3.76
CA GLU A 336 17.09 3.22 -4.13
C GLU A 336 15.83 2.62 -3.52
N ALA A 337 15.47 3.05 -2.30
CA ALA A 337 14.36 2.49 -1.54
C ALA A 337 13.00 3.09 -1.89
N ILE A 338 12.96 4.34 -2.34
CA ILE A 338 11.72 5.14 -2.49
C ILE A 338 10.71 4.51 -3.45
N ILE A 339 11.16 3.79 -4.46
CA ILE A 339 10.27 3.14 -5.44
C ILE A 339 9.39 2.07 -4.81
N ASN A 340 9.83 1.47 -3.70
CA ASN A 340 9.14 0.39 -3.01
C ASN A 340 7.90 0.87 -2.21
N VAL A 341 7.72 2.20 -2.07
CA VAL A 341 6.54 2.85 -1.46
C VAL A 341 5.85 3.82 -2.43
N THR A 342 6.30 3.91 -3.68
CA THR A 342 5.75 4.84 -4.68
C THR A 342 5.41 4.15 -5.99
N GLU A 343 6.38 3.87 -6.84
CA GLU A 343 6.18 3.26 -8.16
C GLU A 343 5.75 1.80 -8.08
N ALA A 344 6.39 0.99 -7.23
CA ALA A 344 6.10 -0.44 -7.14
C ALA A 344 4.64 -0.71 -6.73
N PRO A 345 4.11 -0.14 -5.61
CA PRO A 345 2.71 -0.32 -5.24
C PRO A 345 1.75 0.25 -6.29
N ALA A 346 2.08 1.38 -6.95
CA ALA A 346 1.23 1.93 -8.00
C ALA A 346 1.13 1.00 -9.22
N ARG A 347 2.21 0.32 -9.58
CA ARG A 347 2.22 -0.68 -10.67
C ARG A 347 1.49 -1.96 -10.29
N GLU A 348 1.65 -2.41 -9.05
CA GLU A 348 0.99 -3.60 -8.53
C GLU A 348 -0.52 -3.54 -8.69
N ILE A 349 -1.13 -2.40 -8.30
CA ILE A 349 -2.59 -2.22 -8.37
C ILE A 349 -3.06 -1.46 -9.62
N GLY A 350 -2.17 -1.25 -10.60
CA GLY A 350 -2.55 -0.70 -11.93
C GLY A 350 -2.84 0.80 -11.98
N ILE A 351 -2.40 1.59 -10.99
CA ILE A 351 -2.65 3.04 -10.94
C ILE A 351 -1.44 3.92 -11.29
N PHE A 352 -0.37 3.33 -11.81
CA PHE A 352 0.88 4.07 -12.06
C PHE A 352 0.73 5.22 -13.06
N ASP A 353 -0.25 5.17 -13.96
CA ASP A 353 -0.53 6.27 -14.89
C ASP A 353 -1.07 7.53 -14.19
N PHE A 354 -1.55 7.40 -12.95
CA PHE A 354 -2.15 8.50 -12.18
C PHE A 354 -1.25 9.06 -11.09
N CYS A 355 -0.44 8.22 -10.44
CA CYS A 355 0.40 8.56 -9.28
C CYS A 355 1.66 7.68 -9.20
N GLY A 356 2.44 7.77 -8.12
CA GLY A 356 3.64 6.93 -7.88
C GLY A 356 4.93 7.46 -8.49
N SER A 357 4.90 8.57 -9.23
CA SER A 357 6.09 9.28 -9.70
C SER A 357 5.80 10.76 -9.94
N ILE A 358 6.84 11.58 -9.97
CA ILE A 358 6.75 13.00 -10.37
C ILE A 358 6.94 13.08 -11.88
N ASP A 359 5.82 12.91 -12.61
CA ASP A 359 5.79 13.00 -14.08
C ASP A 359 4.63 13.89 -14.55
N VAL A 360 4.79 14.47 -15.73
CA VAL A 360 3.77 15.35 -16.35
C VAL A 360 2.46 14.57 -16.57
N GLY A 361 1.34 15.16 -16.16
CA GLY A 361 -0.01 14.58 -16.25
C GLY A 361 -0.46 13.83 -15.00
N LYS A 362 0.45 13.42 -14.11
CA LYS A 362 0.13 12.74 -12.86
C LYS A 362 -0.36 13.69 -11.78
N SER A 363 -0.94 13.13 -10.73
CA SER A 363 -1.39 13.85 -9.54
C SER A 363 -0.25 14.61 -8.89
N ALA A 364 -0.48 15.85 -8.47
CA ALA A 364 0.50 16.64 -7.75
C ALA A 364 0.50 16.27 -6.26
N ASP A 365 0.81 15.00 -5.99
CA ASP A 365 1.01 14.41 -4.68
C ASP A 365 2.51 14.29 -4.43
N ILE A 366 3.07 15.25 -3.68
CA ILE A 366 4.52 15.43 -3.56
C ILE A 366 4.92 15.57 -2.10
N LEU A 367 5.92 14.80 -1.66
CA LEU A 367 6.52 14.91 -0.34
C LEU A 367 7.72 15.84 -0.37
N PHE A 368 7.82 16.69 0.66
CA PHE A 368 8.99 17.51 0.95
C PHE A 368 9.78 16.83 2.08
N ILE A 369 10.86 16.18 1.70
CA ILE A 369 11.68 15.34 2.59
C ILE A 369 12.97 16.08 2.93
N GLU A 370 13.30 16.14 4.21
CA GLU A 370 14.58 16.59 4.73
C GLU A 370 15.43 15.36 5.07
N LYS A 371 16.62 15.25 4.48
CA LYS A 371 17.58 14.21 4.87
C LYS A 371 18.20 14.58 6.21
N ASN A 372 18.29 13.60 7.10
CA ASN A 372 19.14 13.69 8.28
C ASN A 372 20.60 13.41 7.91
N ASP A 373 21.53 13.69 8.81
CA ASP A 373 22.97 13.42 8.63
C ASP A 373 23.26 11.91 8.39
N SER A 374 22.36 11.02 8.80
CA SER A 374 22.44 9.60 8.47
C SER A 374 21.82 9.33 7.10
N ASN A 375 22.52 8.57 6.24
CA ASN A 375 21.99 8.18 4.92
C ASN A 375 20.76 7.24 4.98
N THR A 376 20.36 6.81 6.18
CA THR A 376 19.30 5.80 6.39
C THR A 376 18.11 6.36 7.19
N ASP A 377 17.99 7.67 7.30
CA ASP A 377 16.86 8.33 7.97
C ASP A 377 16.49 9.64 7.26
N PHE A 378 15.23 10.03 7.41
CA PHE A 378 14.68 11.24 6.81
C PHE A 378 13.48 11.75 7.62
N LYS A 379 13.08 12.98 7.39
CA LYS A 379 11.86 13.56 7.95
C LYS A 379 10.98 14.14 6.85
N ILE A 380 9.71 13.76 6.82
CA ILE A 380 8.69 14.40 5.98
C ILE A 380 8.32 15.72 6.68
N LYS A 381 8.50 16.84 5.99
CA LYS A 381 8.21 18.20 6.55
C LYS A 381 6.86 18.72 6.10
N SER A 382 6.47 18.39 4.88
CA SER A 382 5.21 18.81 4.29
C SER A 382 4.79 17.81 3.24
N VAL A 383 3.51 17.75 3.02
CA VAL A 383 2.89 16.96 1.96
C VAL A 383 2.13 17.92 1.04
N MET A 384 2.38 17.84 -0.24
CA MET A 384 1.47 18.41 -1.22
C MET A 384 0.51 17.31 -1.65
N LYS A 385 -0.78 17.53 -1.46
CA LYS A 385 -1.84 16.62 -1.89
C LYS A 385 -2.72 17.32 -2.92
N SER A 386 -2.83 16.74 -4.11
CA SER A 386 -3.59 17.32 -5.24
C SER A 386 -3.27 18.80 -5.46
N GLY A 387 -1.96 19.16 -5.43
CA GLY A 387 -1.48 20.51 -5.63
C GLY A 387 -1.66 21.48 -4.45
N THR A 388 -2.22 21.04 -3.34
CA THR A 388 -2.37 21.84 -2.11
C THR A 388 -1.31 21.41 -1.07
N LEU A 389 -0.53 22.37 -0.59
CA LEU A 389 0.50 22.11 0.43
C LEU A 389 -0.14 22.05 1.82
N VAL A 390 0.12 20.95 2.52
CA VAL A 390 -0.28 20.69 3.91
C VAL A 390 0.99 20.62 4.76
N SER A 391 1.05 21.40 5.84
CA SER A 391 2.11 21.27 6.84
C SER A 391 1.73 20.18 7.84
N LEU A 392 2.67 19.29 8.14
CA LEU A 392 2.53 18.18 9.10
C LEU A 392 2.87 18.61 10.51
#